data_a22353145cfdfbe537ae91bd5e8e108d
#
_entry.id   a22353145cfdfbe537ae91bd5e8e108d
#
_cell.length_a   1.000
_cell.length_b   1.000
_cell.length_c   1.000
_cell.angle_alpha   90.00
_cell.angle_beta   90.00
_cell.angle_gamma   90.00
#
_symmetry.space_group_name_H-M   'P 1'
#
loop_
_entity.id
_entity.type
_entity.pdbx_description
1 polymer ?
#
loop_
_entity_poly.entity_id
_entity_poly.type
_entity_poly.pdbx_seq_one_letter_code
_entity_poly.pdbx_strand_id
1 'polypeptide(L)'
;MAYVDCDSHILPEDAFDDVPEKFRQEGPRIETDTQGRSCVVYPARQRNIPDYARTIPNPFNPRPRSSGNKPEVRVADMAKATIDIQVLVPSNGSFYYDVEGELGLAVCSSYNNAIGRIVKKYPGKFLGLATLPMQAPRLAAAELDRAVRQLGLQGVVCYTTVGDKDLDAEEFWPVFAKAEELGIPVIFHPVNTGPIIGGWRMTRHYATRGYGFWSALGNSMENSITIANLMFGGVLDAFPKLRFCFLEGGGTQVPHLMEGLAAVYSGEGDYDRLRSKPKHEPLEYLDRLYFSVRTTEALLGVLVERYGQQSWVVGTDYPHADTMGSWPDTVPVIKAREDLSAQAKEGILGQNALRLFGLAG
;
A
#
# COMPACT_ATOMS: atom_id res chain seq x y z
N MET A 1 7.77 20.96 12.21
CA MET A 1 6.88 20.11 11.38
C MET A 1 7.58 18.79 11.17
N ALA A 2 6.90 17.67 11.32
CA ALA A 2 7.47 16.34 11.08
C ALA A 2 7.43 15.99 9.58
N TYR A 3 8.53 15.44 9.07
CA TYR A 3 8.59 14.86 7.72
C TYR A 3 8.21 13.39 7.79
N VAL A 4 7.25 13.00 6.95
CA VAL A 4 6.61 11.68 6.99
C VAL A 4 6.80 10.97 5.67
N ASP A 5 7.39 9.79 5.73
CA ASP A 5 7.50 8.85 4.62
C ASP A 5 6.32 7.87 4.67
N CYS A 6 5.42 7.95 3.71
CA CYS A 6 4.19 7.15 3.68
C CYS A 6 4.36 5.74 3.11
N ASP A 7 5.54 5.43 2.57
CA ASP A 7 5.81 4.15 1.92
C ASP A 7 7.18 3.64 2.29
N SER A 8 7.23 2.77 3.31
CA SER A 8 8.48 2.16 3.73
C SER A 8 8.27 0.71 4.16
N HIS A 9 8.81 -0.22 3.35
CA HIS A 9 8.61 -1.65 3.55
C HIS A 9 9.40 -2.23 4.70
N ILE A 10 8.76 -3.10 5.47
CA ILE A 10 9.41 -3.84 6.54
C ILE A 10 8.91 -5.28 6.64
N LEU A 11 9.83 -6.18 6.96
CA LEU A 11 9.52 -7.53 7.40
C LEU A 11 10.34 -7.81 8.67
N PRO A 12 9.76 -7.61 9.87
CA PRO A 12 10.44 -7.83 11.13
C PRO A 12 11.05 -9.24 11.26
N GLU A 13 12.08 -9.40 12.07
CA GLU A 13 12.70 -10.71 12.28
C GLU A 13 11.75 -11.70 12.96
N ASP A 14 10.89 -11.19 13.82
CA ASP A 14 9.87 -11.92 14.59
C ASP A 14 8.47 -11.88 13.96
N ALA A 15 8.38 -11.55 12.66
CA ALA A 15 7.09 -11.36 11.96
C ALA A 15 6.17 -12.58 12.00
N PHE A 16 6.75 -13.79 12.10
CA PHE A 16 6.01 -15.05 12.02
C PHE A 16 6.14 -15.93 13.26
N ASP A 17 6.74 -15.41 14.35
CA ASP A 17 6.98 -16.17 15.57
C ASP A 17 5.68 -16.56 16.30
N ASP A 18 4.66 -15.72 16.17
CA ASP A 18 3.34 -15.95 16.81
C ASP A 18 2.39 -16.82 15.95
N VAL A 19 2.84 -17.35 14.79
CA VAL A 19 2.03 -18.27 13.98
C VAL A 19 1.82 -19.58 14.76
N PRO A 20 0.54 -19.98 14.99
CA PRO A 20 0.22 -21.19 15.76
C PRO A 20 0.86 -22.45 15.18
N GLU A 21 1.23 -23.39 16.06
CA GLU A 21 1.91 -24.65 15.70
C GLU A 21 1.23 -25.41 14.56
N LYS A 22 -0.12 -25.48 14.60
CA LYS A 22 -0.91 -26.14 13.55
C LYS A 22 -0.68 -25.60 12.12
N PHE A 23 -0.18 -24.36 12.00
CA PHE A 23 0.06 -23.70 10.73
C PHE A 23 1.53 -23.52 10.38
N ARG A 24 2.47 -23.92 11.25
CA ARG A 24 3.92 -23.68 11.03
C ARG A 24 4.48 -24.32 9.78
N GLN A 25 3.96 -25.46 9.35
CA GLN A 25 4.43 -26.13 8.14
C GLN A 25 3.97 -25.41 6.86
N GLU A 26 2.83 -24.71 6.91
CA GLU A 26 2.23 -24.05 5.77
C GLU A 26 2.48 -22.55 5.76
N GLY A 27 2.67 -21.98 6.94
CA GLY A 27 2.93 -20.55 7.14
C GLY A 27 4.33 -20.13 6.65
N PRO A 28 4.51 -18.82 6.53
CA PRO A 28 5.83 -18.27 6.20
C PRO A 28 6.79 -18.48 7.37
N ARG A 29 8.07 -18.60 7.04
CA ARG A 29 9.14 -18.68 8.02
C ARG A 29 10.44 -18.11 7.49
N ILE A 30 11.32 -17.73 8.41
CA ILE A 30 12.65 -17.23 8.09
C ILE A 30 13.61 -18.41 8.13
N GLU A 31 14.35 -18.63 7.04
CA GLU A 31 15.36 -19.68 6.91
C GLU A 31 16.70 -19.07 6.52
N THR A 32 17.77 -19.79 6.78
CA THR A 32 19.12 -19.44 6.31
C THR A 32 19.40 -20.20 5.02
N ASP A 33 19.74 -19.48 3.95
CA ASP A 33 20.10 -20.10 2.67
C ASP A 33 21.50 -20.74 2.70
N THR A 34 21.87 -21.40 1.62
CA THR A 34 23.16 -22.06 1.48
C THR A 34 24.38 -21.13 1.50
N GLN A 35 24.13 -19.81 1.40
CA GLN A 35 25.16 -18.77 1.47
C GLN A 35 25.18 -18.07 2.85
N GLY A 36 24.44 -18.59 3.83
CA GLY A 36 24.34 -18.03 5.17
C GLY A 36 23.47 -16.77 5.27
N ARG A 37 22.66 -16.44 4.24
CA ARG A 37 21.80 -15.26 4.24
C ARG A 37 20.42 -15.61 4.78
N SER A 38 19.84 -14.72 5.58
CA SER A 38 18.47 -14.84 6.05
C SER A 38 17.47 -14.58 4.90
N CYS A 39 16.60 -15.53 4.64
CA CYS A 39 15.58 -15.48 3.59
C CYS A 39 14.22 -15.85 4.15
N VAL A 40 13.14 -15.37 3.52
CA VAL A 40 11.78 -15.78 3.85
C VAL A 40 11.31 -16.82 2.85
N VAL A 41 10.72 -17.90 3.34
CA VAL A 41 10.07 -18.93 2.54
C VAL A 41 8.57 -18.94 2.81
N TYR A 42 7.78 -19.27 1.78
CA TYR A 42 6.32 -19.21 1.79
C TYR A 42 5.74 -20.57 1.31
N PRO A 43 5.73 -21.62 2.15
CA PRO A 43 5.44 -22.99 1.69
C PRO A 43 4.06 -23.17 1.08
N ALA A 44 3.00 -22.60 1.68
CA ALA A 44 1.64 -22.71 1.13
C ALA A 44 1.53 -22.02 -0.23
N ARG A 45 2.11 -20.84 -0.37
CA ARG A 45 2.05 -20.05 -1.62
C ARG A 45 2.83 -20.69 -2.77
N GLN A 46 3.96 -21.31 -2.48
CA GLN A 46 4.76 -22.03 -3.48
C GLN A 46 4.00 -23.21 -4.11
N ARG A 47 3.08 -23.85 -3.36
CA ARG A 47 2.23 -24.94 -3.88
C ARG A 47 1.14 -24.45 -4.83
N ASN A 48 0.67 -23.23 -4.64
CA ASN A 48 -0.45 -22.64 -5.36
C ASN A 48 -0.04 -21.83 -6.59
N ILE A 49 1.25 -21.83 -6.96
CA ILE A 49 1.72 -21.13 -8.15
C ILE A 49 1.20 -21.85 -9.40
N PRO A 50 0.41 -21.18 -10.25
CA PRO A 50 -0.02 -21.76 -11.53
C PRO A 50 1.18 -22.14 -12.40
N ASP A 51 1.05 -23.21 -13.20
CA ASP A 51 2.14 -23.74 -14.01
C ASP A 51 2.78 -22.69 -14.93
N TYR A 52 1.97 -21.79 -15.48
CA TYR A 52 2.46 -20.71 -16.34
C TYR A 52 3.33 -19.69 -15.58
N ALA A 53 3.13 -19.55 -14.27
CA ALA A 53 3.89 -18.62 -13.45
C ALA A 53 5.19 -19.24 -12.90
N ARG A 54 5.36 -20.56 -13.02
CA ARG A 54 6.58 -21.28 -12.55
C ARG A 54 7.82 -20.97 -13.39
N THR A 55 7.63 -20.53 -14.62
CA THR A 55 8.75 -20.15 -15.53
C THR A 55 9.16 -18.70 -15.37
N ILE A 56 8.40 -17.92 -14.60
CA ILE A 56 8.68 -16.52 -14.31
C ILE A 56 9.53 -16.45 -13.04
N PRO A 57 10.47 -15.50 -12.90
CA PRO A 57 11.15 -15.28 -11.64
C PRO A 57 10.11 -15.18 -10.51
N ASN A 58 10.04 -16.24 -9.71
CA ASN A 58 9.01 -16.38 -8.69
C ASN A 58 9.21 -15.30 -7.62
N PRO A 59 8.27 -14.39 -7.40
CA PRO A 59 8.37 -13.39 -6.35
C PRO A 59 8.44 -14.00 -4.95
N PHE A 60 8.01 -15.26 -4.81
CA PHE A 60 8.10 -16.02 -3.57
C PHE A 60 9.39 -16.84 -3.45
N ASN A 61 10.31 -16.71 -4.41
CA ASN A 61 11.65 -17.27 -4.20
C ASN A 61 12.31 -16.63 -2.99
N PRO A 62 13.03 -17.41 -2.18
CA PRO A 62 13.77 -16.87 -1.05
C PRO A 62 14.63 -15.69 -1.48
N ARG A 63 14.41 -14.51 -0.89
CA ARG A 63 15.23 -13.32 -1.13
C ARG A 63 15.98 -12.97 0.14
N PRO A 64 17.24 -12.54 0.04
CA PRO A 64 17.97 -12.01 1.19
C PRO A 64 17.19 -10.84 1.81
N ARG A 65 17.15 -10.84 3.13
CA ARG A 65 16.49 -9.77 3.87
C ARG A 65 17.35 -8.51 3.88
N SER A 66 16.71 -7.36 3.71
CA SER A 66 17.38 -6.07 3.84
C SER A 66 17.74 -5.77 5.29
N SER A 67 18.85 -5.06 5.52
CA SER A 67 19.19 -4.50 6.84
C SER A 67 18.13 -3.50 7.34
N GLY A 68 17.39 -2.85 6.44
CA GLY A 68 16.26 -1.97 6.75
C GLY A 68 15.07 -2.68 7.41
N ASN A 69 15.07 -4.02 7.49
CA ASN A 69 14.10 -4.77 8.29
C ASN A 69 14.38 -4.70 9.81
N LYS A 70 15.54 -4.17 10.22
CA LYS A 70 15.88 -3.94 11.64
C LYS A 70 15.47 -2.54 12.05
N PRO A 71 14.57 -2.37 13.02
CA PRO A 71 14.06 -1.04 13.41
C PRO A 71 15.16 -0.06 13.84
N GLU A 72 16.20 -0.53 14.53
CA GLU A 72 17.32 0.28 14.95
C GLU A 72 18.16 0.81 13.78
N VAL A 73 18.37 0.02 12.73
CA VAL A 73 19.03 0.46 11.49
C VAL A 73 18.18 1.49 10.80
N ARG A 74 16.87 1.22 10.70
CA ARG A 74 15.89 2.12 10.09
C ARG A 74 15.88 3.50 10.77
N VAL A 75 15.86 3.56 12.10
CA VAL A 75 15.89 4.84 12.84
C VAL A 75 17.17 5.63 12.53
N ALA A 76 18.31 4.95 12.40
CA ALA A 76 19.57 5.60 12.04
C ALA A 76 19.54 6.12 10.58
N ASP A 77 18.95 5.37 9.66
CA ASP A 77 18.82 5.77 8.26
C ASP A 77 17.80 6.91 8.08
N MET A 78 16.67 6.88 8.80
CA MET A 78 15.72 8.00 8.86
C MET A 78 16.39 9.30 9.29
N ALA A 79 17.25 9.24 10.30
CA ALA A 79 17.98 10.43 10.78
C ALA A 79 18.89 11.02 9.70
N LYS A 80 19.57 10.17 8.90
CA LYS A 80 20.39 10.60 7.76
C LYS A 80 19.54 11.24 6.65
N ALA A 81 18.35 10.67 6.39
CA ALA A 81 17.41 11.15 5.38
C ALA A 81 16.55 12.35 5.84
N THR A 82 16.69 12.79 7.08
CA THR A 82 15.87 13.86 7.68
C THR A 82 14.38 13.49 7.67
N ILE A 83 14.04 12.21 7.80
CA ILE A 83 12.69 11.70 7.97
C ILE A 83 12.40 11.51 9.46
N ASP A 84 11.32 12.07 9.95
CA ASP A 84 10.92 11.99 11.36
C ASP A 84 10.07 10.75 11.66
N ILE A 85 9.16 10.41 10.74
CA ILE A 85 8.19 9.34 10.87
C ILE A 85 8.18 8.51 9.59
N GLN A 86 8.19 7.19 9.73
CA GLN A 86 7.92 6.27 8.63
C GLN A 86 6.63 5.48 8.87
N VAL A 87 5.82 5.38 7.82
CA VAL A 87 4.70 4.45 7.76
C VAL A 87 5.23 3.07 7.40
N LEU A 88 5.03 2.10 8.28
CA LEU A 88 5.52 0.73 8.09
C LEU A 88 4.56 -0.07 7.23
N VAL A 89 4.94 -0.25 5.97
CA VAL A 89 4.20 -1.03 4.98
C VAL A 89 4.70 -2.48 5.00
N PRO A 90 3.82 -3.48 5.08
CA PRO A 90 4.22 -4.89 4.95
C PRO A 90 4.95 -5.15 3.64
N SER A 91 6.02 -5.93 3.70
CA SER A 91 6.64 -6.45 2.48
C SER A 91 5.67 -7.38 1.74
N ASN A 92 5.73 -7.39 0.41
CA ASN A 92 4.80 -8.11 -0.49
C ASN A 92 4.50 -9.56 -0.10
N GLY A 93 5.41 -10.26 0.53
CA GLY A 93 5.21 -11.62 1.01
C GLY A 93 4.26 -11.76 2.22
N SER A 94 3.91 -10.67 2.89
CA SER A 94 3.07 -10.69 4.10
C SER A 94 1.56 -10.65 3.82
N PHE A 95 1.15 -10.45 2.58
CA PHE A 95 -0.26 -10.47 2.16
C PHE A 95 -0.64 -11.90 1.75
N TYR A 96 -1.34 -12.61 2.61
CA TYR A 96 -1.66 -14.04 2.46
C TYR A 96 -3.11 -14.23 1.99
N TYR A 97 -3.46 -13.68 0.81
CA TYR A 97 -4.81 -13.74 0.24
C TYR A 97 -5.12 -15.03 -0.54
N ASP A 98 -4.10 -15.82 -0.85
CA ASP A 98 -4.14 -17.02 -1.67
C ASP A 98 -4.13 -18.34 -0.86
N VAL A 99 -4.45 -18.25 0.43
CA VAL A 99 -4.53 -19.39 1.35
C VAL A 99 -5.87 -19.39 2.10
N GLU A 100 -6.15 -20.46 2.81
CA GLU A 100 -7.32 -20.56 3.68
C GLU A 100 -7.38 -19.42 4.70
N GLY A 101 -8.59 -18.90 4.97
CA GLY A 101 -8.80 -17.72 5.80
C GLY A 101 -8.21 -17.81 7.20
N GLU A 102 -8.25 -18.98 7.85
CA GLU A 102 -7.65 -19.16 9.19
C GLU A 102 -6.12 -19.11 9.16
N LEU A 103 -5.49 -19.69 8.14
CA LEU A 103 -4.05 -19.57 7.95
C LEU A 103 -3.69 -18.11 7.63
N GLY A 104 -4.45 -17.46 6.75
CA GLY A 104 -4.29 -16.04 6.45
C GLY A 104 -4.38 -15.18 7.71
N LEU A 105 -5.38 -15.42 8.57
CA LEU A 105 -5.52 -14.71 9.84
C LEU A 105 -4.33 -14.95 10.77
N ALA A 106 -3.88 -16.19 10.90
CA ALA A 106 -2.74 -16.51 11.77
C ALA A 106 -1.47 -15.77 11.34
N VAL A 107 -1.21 -15.71 10.04
CA VAL A 107 -0.04 -15.00 9.47
C VAL A 107 -0.18 -13.48 9.66
N CYS A 108 -1.33 -12.91 9.31
CA CYS A 108 -1.58 -11.48 9.47
C CYS A 108 -1.49 -11.05 10.94
N SER A 109 -2.10 -11.81 11.85
CA SER A 109 -2.07 -11.50 13.29
C SER A 109 -0.64 -11.54 13.85
N SER A 110 0.17 -12.54 13.45
CA SER A 110 1.58 -12.62 13.85
C SER A 110 2.38 -11.42 13.36
N TYR A 111 2.22 -11.06 12.08
CA TYR A 111 2.85 -9.87 11.52
C TYR A 111 2.41 -8.59 12.25
N ASN A 112 1.11 -8.40 12.47
CA ASN A 112 0.57 -7.23 13.16
C ASN A 112 1.10 -7.12 14.60
N ASN A 113 1.25 -8.25 15.30
CA ASN A 113 1.87 -8.26 16.64
C ASN A 113 3.32 -7.74 16.59
N ALA A 114 4.11 -8.18 15.60
CA ALA A 114 5.49 -7.71 15.44
C ALA A 114 5.54 -6.21 15.15
N ILE A 115 4.68 -5.69 14.28
CA ILE A 115 4.59 -4.24 14.03
C ILE A 115 4.16 -3.49 15.27
N GLY A 116 3.18 -3.99 16.03
CA GLY A 116 2.75 -3.38 17.29
C GLY A 116 3.89 -3.29 18.32
N ARG A 117 4.74 -4.34 18.41
CA ARG A 117 5.97 -4.30 19.24
C ARG A 117 6.92 -3.19 18.81
N ILE A 118 7.12 -3.01 17.50
CA ILE A 118 8.00 -1.96 16.95
C ILE A 118 7.44 -0.56 17.26
N VAL A 119 6.17 -0.31 16.95
CA VAL A 119 5.52 1.00 17.21
C VAL A 119 5.60 1.35 18.69
N LYS A 120 5.34 0.38 19.57
CA LYS A 120 5.44 0.59 21.03
C LYS A 120 6.87 0.86 21.49
N LYS A 121 7.87 0.21 20.90
CA LYS A 121 9.29 0.36 21.26
C LYS A 121 9.88 1.68 20.80
N TYR A 122 9.39 2.24 19.70
CA TYR A 122 9.91 3.48 19.09
C TYR A 122 8.80 4.53 18.94
N PRO A 123 8.28 5.07 20.05
CA PRO A 123 7.16 6.00 20.03
C PRO A 123 7.49 7.26 19.20
N GLY A 124 6.55 7.65 18.33
CA GLY A 124 6.68 8.81 17.45
C GLY A 124 7.63 8.62 16.25
N LYS A 125 8.20 7.43 16.05
CA LYS A 125 9.05 7.14 14.88
C LYS A 125 8.33 6.37 13.80
N PHE A 126 7.36 5.57 14.15
CA PHE A 126 6.67 4.70 13.21
C PHE A 126 5.15 4.80 13.34
N LEU A 127 4.46 4.78 12.21
CA LEU A 127 3.03 4.49 12.09
C LEU A 127 2.90 3.08 11.50
N GLY A 128 2.26 2.18 12.22
CA GLY A 128 2.10 0.80 11.80
C GLY A 128 0.84 0.60 10.98
N LEU A 129 0.93 -0.10 9.85
CA LEU A 129 -0.20 -0.56 9.08
C LEU A 129 -0.52 -2.02 9.39
N ALA A 130 -1.80 -2.33 9.59
CA ALA A 130 -2.27 -3.69 9.71
C ALA A 130 -2.35 -4.36 8.34
N THR A 131 -1.93 -5.63 8.26
CA THR A 131 -2.28 -6.53 7.15
C THR A 131 -3.43 -7.43 7.58
N LEU A 132 -4.30 -7.82 6.65
CA LEU A 132 -5.54 -8.52 6.95
C LEU A 132 -5.73 -9.74 6.04
N PRO A 133 -6.43 -10.79 6.50
CA PRO A 133 -6.85 -11.91 5.65
C PRO A 133 -8.06 -11.53 4.79
N MET A 134 -7.85 -10.73 3.75
CA MET A 134 -8.95 -10.15 2.95
C MET A 134 -9.81 -11.21 2.24
N GLN A 135 -9.29 -12.41 1.96
CA GLN A 135 -10.08 -13.55 1.47
C GLN A 135 -11.13 -14.05 2.49
N ALA A 136 -11.07 -13.59 3.74
CA ALA A 136 -12.04 -13.87 4.80
C ALA A 136 -12.50 -12.56 5.48
N PRO A 137 -13.35 -11.72 4.82
CA PRO A 137 -13.58 -10.33 5.20
C PRO A 137 -14.12 -10.13 6.63
N ARG A 138 -14.86 -11.10 7.16
CA ARG A 138 -15.34 -11.04 8.56
C ARG A 138 -14.19 -11.21 9.56
N LEU A 139 -13.26 -12.13 9.28
CA LEU A 139 -12.05 -12.30 10.08
C LEU A 139 -11.13 -11.08 9.94
N ALA A 140 -11.05 -10.53 8.73
CA ALA A 140 -10.29 -9.32 8.43
C ALA A 140 -10.79 -8.12 9.24
N ALA A 141 -12.10 -7.88 9.30
CA ALA A 141 -12.68 -6.78 10.08
C ALA A 141 -12.44 -6.96 11.61
N ALA A 142 -12.51 -8.19 12.11
CA ALA A 142 -12.22 -8.47 13.52
C ALA A 142 -10.73 -8.26 13.85
N GLU A 143 -9.82 -8.70 12.97
CA GLU A 143 -8.38 -8.48 13.12
C GLU A 143 -8.02 -6.99 13.04
N LEU A 144 -8.68 -6.23 12.16
CA LEU A 144 -8.49 -4.79 12.08
C LEU A 144 -8.84 -4.10 13.40
N ASP A 145 -10.00 -4.45 13.99
CA ASP A 145 -10.40 -3.92 15.30
C ASP A 145 -9.35 -4.23 16.37
N ARG A 146 -8.86 -5.48 16.42
CA ARG A 146 -7.81 -5.91 17.34
C ARG A 146 -6.49 -5.14 17.13
N ALA A 147 -6.05 -5.04 15.87
CA ALA A 147 -4.79 -4.41 15.51
C ALA A 147 -4.76 -2.92 15.90
N VAL A 148 -5.86 -2.22 15.71
CA VAL A 148 -5.96 -0.81 16.08
C VAL A 148 -6.09 -0.64 17.60
N ARG A 149 -7.05 -1.33 18.23
CA ARG A 149 -7.37 -1.09 19.65
C ARG A 149 -6.36 -1.68 20.63
N GLN A 150 -5.75 -2.82 20.28
CA GLN A 150 -4.85 -3.53 21.19
C GLN A 150 -3.37 -3.33 20.86
N LEU A 151 -3.02 -3.18 19.58
CA LEU A 151 -1.64 -3.03 19.15
C LEU A 151 -1.27 -1.58 18.82
N GLY A 152 -2.26 -0.67 18.69
CA GLY A 152 -2.04 0.74 18.40
C GLY A 152 -1.63 0.99 16.95
N LEU A 153 -2.03 0.13 16.00
CA LEU A 153 -1.78 0.38 14.58
C LEU A 153 -2.70 1.48 14.07
N GLN A 154 -2.22 2.30 13.14
CA GLN A 154 -2.88 3.55 12.75
C GLN A 154 -3.49 3.54 11.36
N GLY A 155 -3.42 2.42 10.64
CA GLY A 155 -4.01 2.26 9.31
C GLY A 155 -4.06 0.81 8.91
N VAL A 156 -4.64 0.55 7.77
CA VAL A 156 -4.67 -0.77 7.14
C VAL A 156 -4.10 -0.68 5.74
N VAL A 157 -3.36 -1.70 5.31
CA VAL A 157 -2.89 -1.79 3.92
C VAL A 157 -3.49 -3.01 3.25
N CYS A 158 -3.98 -2.80 2.03
CA CYS A 158 -4.55 -3.83 1.17
C CYS A 158 -3.84 -3.85 -0.17
N TYR A 159 -3.83 -5.02 -0.81
CA TYR A 159 -3.58 -5.07 -2.25
C TYR A 159 -4.78 -4.52 -3.03
N THR A 160 -4.58 -4.22 -4.29
CA THR A 160 -5.61 -3.71 -5.20
C THR A 160 -6.67 -4.75 -5.55
N THR A 161 -6.38 -6.04 -5.39
CA THR A 161 -7.28 -7.16 -5.65
C THR A 161 -7.13 -8.28 -4.62
N VAL A 162 -8.16 -9.11 -4.48
CA VAL A 162 -8.16 -10.34 -3.65
C VAL A 162 -8.63 -11.52 -4.51
N GLY A 163 -7.70 -12.35 -4.92
CA GLY A 163 -8.01 -13.39 -5.90
C GLY A 163 -8.44 -12.76 -7.24
N ASP A 164 -9.61 -13.09 -7.74
CA ASP A 164 -10.24 -12.56 -8.96
C ASP A 164 -11.27 -11.46 -8.68
N LYS A 165 -11.23 -10.87 -7.49
CA LYS A 165 -12.21 -9.89 -7.04
C LYS A 165 -11.58 -8.53 -6.82
N ASP A 166 -12.24 -7.52 -7.31
CA ASP A 166 -11.94 -6.12 -7.01
C ASP A 166 -12.51 -5.73 -5.64
N LEU A 167 -11.89 -4.76 -5.00
CA LEU A 167 -12.22 -4.40 -3.62
C LEU A 167 -13.53 -3.59 -3.46
N ASP A 168 -14.21 -3.24 -4.54
CA ASP A 168 -15.55 -2.67 -4.50
C ASP A 168 -16.64 -3.71 -4.20
N ALA A 169 -16.32 -5.03 -4.32
CA ALA A 169 -17.26 -6.09 -4.00
C ALA A 169 -17.77 -5.99 -2.56
N GLU A 170 -19.12 -6.13 -2.37
CA GLU A 170 -19.78 -5.92 -1.07
C GLU A 170 -19.27 -6.81 0.06
N GLU A 171 -18.70 -7.96 -0.28
CA GLU A 171 -18.10 -8.84 0.72
C GLU A 171 -16.93 -8.20 1.47
N PHE A 172 -16.23 -7.19 0.87
CA PHE A 172 -15.14 -6.45 1.52
C PHE A 172 -15.63 -5.25 2.33
N TRP A 173 -16.89 -4.83 2.18
CA TRP A 173 -17.46 -3.67 2.86
C TRP A 173 -17.38 -3.75 4.40
N PRO A 174 -17.46 -4.91 5.08
CA PRO A 174 -17.22 -5.00 6.51
C PRO A 174 -15.85 -4.45 6.96
N VAL A 175 -14.81 -4.57 6.11
CA VAL A 175 -13.48 -4.02 6.40
C VAL A 175 -13.48 -2.49 6.28
N PHE A 176 -14.09 -1.95 5.24
CA PHE A 176 -14.23 -0.50 5.07
C PHE A 176 -15.08 0.13 6.15
N ALA A 177 -16.20 -0.50 6.52
CA ALA A 177 -17.05 -0.05 7.63
C ALA A 177 -16.25 -0.01 8.95
N LYS A 178 -15.43 -1.04 9.22
CA LYS A 178 -14.60 -1.09 10.42
C LYS A 178 -13.49 -0.02 10.38
N ALA A 179 -12.85 0.20 9.24
CA ALA A 179 -11.84 1.26 9.08
C ALA A 179 -12.45 2.66 9.29
N GLU A 180 -13.67 2.91 8.77
CA GLU A 180 -14.39 4.16 9.00
C GLU A 180 -14.79 4.34 10.47
N GLU A 181 -15.31 3.29 11.12
CA GLU A 181 -15.63 3.29 12.57
C GLU A 181 -14.41 3.65 13.42
N LEU A 182 -13.25 3.11 13.06
CA LEU A 182 -11.98 3.35 13.75
C LEU A 182 -11.32 4.69 13.37
N GLY A 183 -11.80 5.37 12.33
CA GLY A 183 -11.27 6.64 11.85
C GLY A 183 -9.88 6.54 11.21
N ILE A 184 -9.47 5.35 10.76
CA ILE A 184 -8.16 5.09 10.17
C ILE A 184 -8.21 5.07 8.64
N PRO A 185 -7.09 5.39 7.95
CA PRO A 185 -7.02 5.31 6.50
C PRO A 185 -6.88 3.87 6.00
N VAL A 186 -7.31 3.68 4.74
CA VAL A 186 -7.02 2.47 3.95
C VAL A 186 -5.94 2.82 2.92
N ILE A 187 -4.85 2.07 2.95
CA ILE A 187 -3.70 2.25 2.06
C ILE A 187 -3.73 1.13 1.02
N PHE A 188 -3.65 1.48 -0.25
CA PHE A 188 -3.54 0.52 -1.33
C PHE A 188 -2.11 0.42 -1.82
N HIS A 189 -1.61 -0.81 -1.86
CA HIS A 189 -0.33 -1.13 -2.46
C HIS A 189 -0.57 -1.94 -3.75
N PRO A 190 -0.01 -1.54 -4.89
CA PRO A 190 -0.24 -2.25 -6.14
C PRO A 190 0.31 -3.68 -6.10
N VAL A 191 -0.41 -4.60 -6.74
CA VAL A 191 -0.05 -6.03 -6.77
C VAL A 191 0.94 -6.29 -7.89
N ASN A 192 2.12 -6.76 -7.55
CA ASN A 192 3.13 -7.12 -8.53
C ASN A 192 2.97 -8.54 -9.10
N THR A 193 2.08 -9.36 -8.55
CA THR A 193 2.00 -10.78 -8.90
C THR A 193 0.61 -11.33 -8.64
N GLY A 194 -0.15 -11.46 -9.70
CA GLY A 194 -1.45 -12.12 -9.65
C GLY A 194 -1.98 -12.40 -11.05
N PRO A 195 -2.85 -13.39 -11.23
CA PRO A 195 -3.42 -13.76 -12.52
C PRO A 195 -4.44 -12.75 -13.05
N ILE A 196 -4.62 -11.57 -12.39
CA ILE A 196 -5.83 -10.78 -12.53
C ILE A 196 -5.55 -9.45 -13.20
N ILE A 197 -6.37 -9.16 -14.15
CA ILE A 197 -6.59 -7.94 -14.94
C ILE A 197 -5.29 -7.29 -15.50
N GLY A 198 -4.61 -6.83 -15.65
CA GLY A 198 -3.28 -6.47 -16.14
C GLY A 198 -2.29 -7.56 -15.76
N GLY A 199 -2.60 -8.33 -14.72
CA GLY A 199 -1.72 -9.30 -14.10
C GLY A 199 -1.10 -10.31 -15.07
N TRP A 200 -1.89 -10.97 -15.90
CA TRP A 200 -1.34 -11.92 -16.89
C TRP A 200 -0.48 -11.22 -17.94
N ARG A 201 -0.99 -10.16 -18.53
CA ARG A 201 -0.28 -9.41 -19.56
C ARG A 201 0.95 -8.74 -18.98
N MET A 202 0.81 -8.12 -17.82
CA MET A 202 1.90 -7.46 -17.11
C MET A 202 2.92 -8.44 -16.53
N THR A 203 2.47 -9.57 -15.98
CA THR A 203 3.35 -10.64 -15.51
C THR A 203 4.21 -11.20 -16.62
N ARG A 204 3.67 -11.40 -17.83
CA ARG A 204 4.44 -11.79 -19.00
C ARG A 204 5.47 -10.73 -19.38
N HIS A 205 5.12 -9.46 -19.33
CA HIS A 205 6.05 -8.36 -19.62
C HIS A 205 7.12 -8.23 -18.54
N TYR A 206 6.78 -8.40 -17.27
CA TYR A 206 7.76 -8.46 -16.19
C TYR A 206 8.80 -9.57 -16.44
N ALA A 207 8.36 -10.78 -16.75
CA ALA A 207 9.24 -11.91 -17.02
C ALA A 207 10.16 -11.71 -18.22
N THR A 208 9.69 -10.99 -19.25
CA THR A 208 10.42 -10.84 -20.52
C THR A 208 11.16 -9.52 -20.66
N ARG A 209 10.79 -8.48 -19.91
CA ARG A 209 11.30 -7.11 -20.03
C ARG A 209 11.83 -6.50 -18.73
N GLY A 210 11.68 -7.23 -17.63
CA GLY A 210 12.19 -6.85 -16.32
C GLY A 210 11.27 -5.93 -15.51
N TYR A 211 11.67 -5.72 -14.25
CA TYR A 211 10.90 -5.01 -13.24
C TYR A 211 10.60 -3.54 -13.61
N GLY A 212 11.55 -2.84 -14.23
CA GLY A 212 11.37 -1.44 -14.60
C GLY A 212 10.18 -1.18 -15.53
N PHE A 213 9.86 -2.12 -16.42
CA PHE A 213 8.67 -2.02 -17.27
C PHE A 213 7.37 -2.11 -16.45
N TRP A 214 7.35 -3.01 -15.47
CA TRP A 214 6.24 -3.14 -14.53
C TRP A 214 6.07 -1.87 -13.70
N SER A 215 7.14 -1.39 -13.05
CA SER A 215 7.11 -0.18 -12.22
C SER A 215 6.66 1.07 -12.98
N ALA A 216 6.99 1.14 -14.28
CA ALA A 216 6.59 2.28 -15.11
C ALA A 216 5.09 2.32 -15.44
N LEU A 217 4.43 1.18 -15.55
CA LEU A 217 3.04 1.10 -16.01
C LEU A 217 2.12 0.36 -15.02
N GLY A 218 2.57 -0.75 -14.47
CA GLY A 218 1.72 -1.66 -13.70
C GLY A 218 1.14 -1.00 -12.45
N ASN A 219 1.96 -0.33 -11.67
CA ASN A 219 1.54 0.29 -10.41
C ASN A 219 0.47 1.37 -10.62
N SER A 220 0.65 2.24 -11.61
CA SER A 220 -0.33 3.28 -11.93
C SER A 220 -1.62 2.70 -12.52
N MET A 221 -1.54 1.65 -13.33
CA MET A 221 -2.72 0.98 -13.88
C MET A 221 -3.54 0.28 -12.80
N GLU A 222 -2.91 -0.46 -11.89
CA GLU A 222 -3.58 -1.12 -10.76
C GLU A 222 -4.29 -0.10 -9.86
N ASN A 223 -3.62 0.98 -9.52
CA ASN A 223 -4.21 2.05 -8.73
C ASN A 223 -5.40 2.70 -9.47
N SER A 224 -5.27 2.97 -10.76
CA SER A 224 -6.33 3.59 -11.56
C SER A 224 -7.58 2.73 -11.63
N ILE A 225 -7.42 1.42 -11.84
CA ILE A 225 -8.53 0.45 -11.84
C ILE A 225 -9.18 0.43 -10.44
N THR A 226 -8.38 0.37 -9.39
CA THR A 226 -8.91 0.36 -8.01
C THR A 226 -9.70 1.62 -7.69
N ILE A 227 -9.20 2.81 -8.05
CA ILE A 227 -9.91 4.07 -7.83
C ILE A 227 -11.24 4.10 -8.58
N ALA A 228 -11.23 3.70 -9.86
CA ALA A 228 -12.43 3.62 -10.67
C ALA A 228 -13.47 2.67 -10.05
N ASN A 229 -13.05 1.48 -9.60
CA ASN A 229 -13.90 0.49 -8.95
C ASN A 229 -14.46 1.01 -7.62
N LEU A 230 -13.64 1.61 -6.75
CA LEU A 230 -14.11 2.19 -5.49
C LEU A 230 -15.15 3.30 -5.73
N MET A 231 -14.97 4.11 -6.78
CA MET A 231 -15.87 5.19 -7.12
C MET A 231 -17.18 4.67 -7.73
N PHE A 232 -17.11 3.92 -8.83
CA PHE A 232 -18.28 3.40 -9.54
C PHE A 232 -18.87 2.13 -8.92
N GLY A 233 -18.15 1.45 -8.03
CA GLY A 233 -18.66 0.38 -7.17
C GLY A 233 -19.39 0.87 -5.93
N GLY A 234 -19.39 2.21 -5.67
CA GLY A 234 -20.15 2.84 -4.59
C GLY A 234 -19.46 2.87 -3.23
N VAL A 235 -18.22 2.40 -3.11
CA VAL A 235 -17.48 2.39 -1.83
C VAL A 235 -17.25 3.80 -1.30
N LEU A 236 -16.87 4.74 -2.17
CA LEU A 236 -16.63 6.13 -1.77
C LEU A 236 -17.91 6.81 -1.25
N ASP A 237 -19.07 6.41 -1.75
CA ASP A 237 -20.36 6.92 -1.32
C ASP A 237 -20.90 6.26 -0.06
N ALA A 238 -20.62 4.96 0.11
CA ALA A 238 -21.03 4.18 1.27
C ALA A 238 -20.22 4.55 2.53
N PHE A 239 -18.95 4.92 2.35
CA PHE A 239 -18.01 5.25 3.43
C PHE A 239 -17.43 6.65 3.25
N PRO A 240 -18.24 7.71 3.47
CA PRO A 240 -17.86 9.10 3.14
C PRO A 240 -16.76 9.69 4.02
N LYS A 241 -16.45 9.09 5.16
CA LYS A 241 -15.38 9.56 6.07
C LYS A 241 -14.04 8.85 5.85
N LEU A 242 -14.03 7.78 5.05
CA LEU A 242 -12.79 7.07 4.77
C LEU A 242 -11.83 7.93 3.94
N ARG A 243 -10.56 7.82 4.28
CA ARG A 243 -9.43 8.35 3.54
C ARG A 243 -8.67 7.19 2.93
N PHE A 244 -8.28 7.33 1.67
CA PHE A 244 -7.57 6.31 0.91
C PHE A 244 -6.24 6.85 0.43
N CYS A 245 -5.19 6.01 0.45
CA CYS A 245 -3.90 6.36 -0.10
C CYS A 245 -3.43 5.28 -1.08
N PHE A 246 -2.92 5.72 -2.22
CA PHE A 246 -2.46 4.85 -3.31
C PHE A 246 -0.94 4.98 -3.44
N LEU A 247 -0.23 3.89 -3.13
CA LEU A 247 1.23 3.86 -3.14
C LEU A 247 1.77 3.56 -4.54
N GLU A 248 3.01 3.94 -4.80
CA GLU A 248 3.85 3.61 -5.96
C GLU A 248 3.32 4.01 -7.36
N GLY A 249 2.10 4.53 -7.47
CA GLY A 249 1.52 4.90 -8.77
C GLY A 249 2.03 6.24 -9.32
N GLY A 250 2.52 7.10 -8.44
CA GLY A 250 2.85 8.49 -8.78
C GLY A 250 1.63 9.38 -8.95
N GLY A 251 1.84 10.68 -9.06
CA GLY A 251 0.77 11.68 -9.23
C GLY A 251 0.27 11.82 -10.66
N THR A 252 1.12 11.56 -11.65
CA THR A 252 0.80 11.80 -13.08
C THR A 252 -0.31 10.91 -13.64
N GLN A 253 -0.68 9.83 -12.95
CA GLN A 253 -1.85 9.03 -13.31
C GLN A 253 -3.19 9.78 -13.09
N VAL A 254 -3.23 10.71 -12.12
CA VAL A 254 -4.47 11.36 -11.66
C VAL A 254 -5.16 12.18 -12.76
N PRO A 255 -4.48 13.04 -13.56
CA PRO A 255 -5.13 13.76 -14.66
C PRO A 255 -5.84 12.85 -15.64
N HIS A 256 -5.13 11.86 -16.16
CA HIS A 256 -5.66 10.93 -17.16
C HIS A 256 -6.90 10.17 -16.61
N LEU A 257 -6.80 9.68 -15.38
CA LEU A 257 -7.89 8.95 -14.73
C LEU A 257 -9.10 9.85 -14.50
N MET A 258 -8.90 11.02 -13.88
CA MET A 258 -10.01 11.91 -13.50
C MET A 258 -10.75 12.48 -14.71
N GLU A 259 -10.06 12.80 -15.80
CA GLU A 259 -10.71 13.21 -17.04
C GLU A 259 -11.57 12.09 -17.64
N GLY A 260 -11.05 10.86 -17.69
CA GLY A 260 -11.80 9.71 -18.17
C GLY A 260 -13.02 9.40 -17.32
N LEU A 261 -12.89 9.42 -15.99
CA LEU A 261 -14.00 9.19 -15.07
C LEU A 261 -15.06 10.31 -15.14
N ALA A 262 -14.65 11.57 -15.33
CA ALA A 262 -15.57 12.69 -15.49
C ALA A 262 -16.38 12.57 -16.79
N ALA A 263 -15.76 12.14 -17.89
CA ALA A 263 -16.47 11.89 -19.15
C ALA A 263 -17.54 10.79 -18.98
N VAL A 264 -17.21 9.69 -18.31
CA VAL A 264 -18.18 8.64 -17.99
C VAL A 264 -19.28 9.16 -17.09
N TYR A 265 -18.96 9.93 -16.05
CA TYR A 265 -19.95 10.52 -15.12
C TYR A 265 -20.93 11.46 -15.81
N SER A 266 -20.46 12.28 -16.77
CA SER A 266 -21.29 13.25 -17.51
C SER A 266 -22.31 12.62 -18.47
N GLY A 267 -22.26 11.28 -18.66
CA GLY A 267 -23.18 10.55 -19.52
C GLY A 267 -22.62 10.18 -20.90
N GLU A 268 -21.31 10.38 -21.10
CA GLU A 268 -20.61 9.89 -22.29
C GLU A 268 -20.40 8.37 -22.25
N GLY A 269 -20.72 7.75 -21.11
CA GLY A 269 -20.59 6.31 -20.86
C GLY A 269 -21.94 5.60 -20.70
N ASP A 270 -21.90 4.26 -20.79
CA ASP A 270 -23.02 3.34 -20.58
C ASP A 270 -23.15 3.01 -19.09
N TYR A 271 -23.95 3.80 -18.36
CA TYR A 271 -24.18 3.60 -16.93
C TYR A 271 -25.03 2.38 -16.58
N ASP A 272 -25.77 1.81 -17.54
CA ASP A 272 -26.67 0.67 -17.27
C ASP A 272 -25.89 -0.58 -16.84
N ARG A 273 -24.58 -0.61 -17.14
CA ARG A 273 -23.66 -1.70 -16.77
C ARG A 273 -22.83 -1.40 -15.52
N LEU A 274 -22.89 -0.16 -15.01
CA LEU A 274 -22.19 0.20 -13.79
C LEU A 274 -23.00 -0.21 -12.56
N ARG A 275 -22.31 -0.64 -11.52
CA ARG A 275 -22.93 -1.08 -10.27
C ARG A 275 -23.68 0.07 -9.59
N SER A 276 -23.10 1.27 -9.62
CA SER A 276 -23.74 2.49 -9.14
C SER A 276 -23.22 3.71 -9.91
N LYS A 277 -24.07 4.71 -10.06
CA LYS A 277 -23.62 6.05 -10.46
C LYS A 277 -23.10 6.76 -9.20
N PRO A 278 -21.86 7.29 -9.21
CA PRO A 278 -21.34 8.09 -8.11
C PRO A 278 -22.26 9.27 -7.79
N LYS A 279 -22.39 9.62 -6.51
CA LYS A 279 -23.24 10.75 -6.05
C LYS A 279 -22.64 12.10 -6.40
N HIS A 280 -21.32 12.17 -6.53
CA HIS A 280 -20.55 13.38 -6.76
C HIS A 280 -19.72 13.25 -8.02
N GLU A 281 -19.31 14.38 -8.58
CA GLU A 281 -18.34 14.39 -9.68
C GLU A 281 -17.00 13.78 -9.23
N PRO A 282 -16.26 13.07 -10.11
CA PRO A 282 -15.01 12.40 -9.77
C PRO A 282 -13.99 13.27 -9.04
N LEU A 283 -13.88 14.54 -9.40
CA LEU A 283 -12.95 15.48 -8.77
C LEU A 283 -13.32 15.81 -7.30
N GLU A 284 -14.59 15.74 -6.92
CA GLU A 284 -15.01 16.02 -5.54
C GLU A 284 -14.53 14.94 -4.55
N TYR A 285 -14.24 13.73 -5.02
CA TYR A 285 -13.70 12.68 -4.16
C TYR A 285 -12.21 12.86 -3.84
N LEU A 286 -11.47 13.73 -4.57
CA LEU A 286 -10.04 13.93 -4.37
C LEU A 286 -9.65 14.36 -2.95
N ASP A 287 -10.52 15.04 -2.23
CA ASP A 287 -10.28 15.46 -0.85
C ASP A 287 -9.96 14.31 0.11
N ARG A 288 -10.33 13.09 -0.26
CA ARG A 288 -10.16 11.87 0.52
C ARG A 288 -9.19 10.87 -0.10
N LEU A 289 -8.66 11.18 -1.30
CA LEU A 289 -7.72 10.35 -2.04
C LEU A 289 -6.33 10.96 -1.95
N TYR A 290 -5.37 10.16 -1.50
CA TYR A 290 -3.98 10.55 -1.36
C TYR A 290 -3.12 9.69 -2.29
N PHE A 291 -2.05 10.27 -2.83
CA PHE A 291 -1.19 9.62 -3.80
C PHE A 291 0.26 9.78 -3.38
N SER A 292 1.01 8.69 -3.30
CA SER A 292 2.45 8.80 -3.13
C SER A 292 3.07 9.27 -4.44
N VAL A 293 3.78 10.40 -4.37
CA VAL A 293 4.43 11.02 -5.53
C VAL A 293 5.91 10.69 -5.59
N ARG A 294 6.43 10.60 -6.80
CA ARG A 294 7.87 10.57 -7.02
C ARG A 294 8.42 11.98 -6.85
N THR A 295 9.47 12.13 -6.08
CA THR A 295 10.09 13.44 -5.81
C THR A 295 10.56 14.17 -7.08
N THR A 296 10.85 13.40 -8.13
CA THR A 296 11.35 13.86 -9.43
C THR A 296 10.28 14.01 -10.51
N GLU A 297 9.00 13.85 -10.18
CA GLU A 297 7.93 14.05 -11.17
C GLU A 297 7.95 15.47 -11.74
N ALA A 298 8.15 15.57 -13.07
CA ALA A 298 8.25 16.85 -13.74
C ALA A 298 6.95 17.68 -13.67
N LEU A 299 5.80 17.01 -13.58
CA LEU A 299 4.49 17.65 -13.54
C LEU A 299 3.97 17.93 -12.13
N LEU A 300 4.73 17.66 -11.07
CA LEU A 300 4.23 17.75 -9.70
C LEU A 300 3.69 19.16 -9.37
N GLY A 301 4.37 20.22 -9.80
CA GLY A 301 3.86 21.59 -9.63
C GLY A 301 2.51 21.82 -10.31
N VAL A 302 2.35 21.33 -11.54
CA VAL A 302 1.08 21.41 -12.29
C VAL A 302 -0.02 20.62 -11.59
N LEU A 303 0.29 19.44 -11.05
CA LEU A 303 -0.66 18.63 -10.30
C LEU A 303 -1.16 19.36 -9.05
N VAL A 304 -0.25 19.96 -8.30
CA VAL A 304 -0.57 20.74 -7.10
C VAL A 304 -1.44 21.95 -7.45
N GLU A 305 -1.12 22.67 -8.52
CA GLU A 305 -1.89 23.81 -8.98
C GLU A 305 -3.29 23.41 -9.44
N ARG A 306 -3.42 22.34 -10.23
CA ARG A 306 -4.68 21.94 -10.87
C ARG A 306 -5.62 21.17 -9.93
N TYR A 307 -5.09 20.30 -9.07
CA TYR A 307 -5.86 19.36 -8.23
C TYR A 307 -5.76 19.67 -6.74
N GLY A 308 -5.14 20.80 -6.36
CA GLY A 308 -4.98 21.20 -4.96
C GLY A 308 -3.75 20.58 -4.30
N GLN A 309 -3.46 21.05 -3.09
CA GLN A 309 -2.22 20.74 -2.36
C GLN A 309 -2.34 19.52 -1.44
N GLN A 310 -3.55 18.98 -1.26
CA GLN A 310 -3.87 18.12 -0.11
C GLN A 310 -3.65 16.63 -0.36
N SER A 311 -3.68 16.21 -1.61
CA SER A 311 -3.71 14.80 -2.01
C SER A 311 -2.33 14.15 -2.20
N TRP A 312 -1.24 14.90 -2.07
CA TRP A 312 0.10 14.44 -2.40
C TRP A 312 0.91 14.14 -1.15
N VAL A 313 1.50 12.95 -1.08
CA VAL A 313 2.36 12.51 0.02
C VAL A 313 3.67 11.94 -0.53
N VAL A 314 4.72 11.99 0.26
CA VAL A 314 5.99 11.33 -0.07
C VAL A 314 5.89 9.84 0.27
N GLY A 315 6.39 9.00 -0.63
CA GLY A 315 6.68 7.59 -0.41
C GLY A 315 8.07 7.27 -0.95
N THR A 316 8.96 6.75 -0.11
CA THR A 316 10.35 6.48 -0.51
C THR A 316 10.57 5.09 -1.05
N ASP A 317 9.63 4.18 -0.79
CA ASP A 317 9.76 2.74 -1.05
C ASP A 317 10.99 2.12 -0.35
N TYR A 318 11.45 2.73 0.75
CA TYR A 318 12.57 2.21 1.54
C TYR A 318 12.27 0.79 2.06
N PRO A 319 13.14 -0.19 1.99
CA PRO A 319 14.54 -0.10 1.59
C PRO A 319 14.80 -0.43 0.11
N HIS A 320 13.81 -0.32 -0.76
CA HIS A 320 13.93 -0.55 -2.20
C HIS A 320 14.42 0.73 -2.87
N ALA A 321 15.71 1.00 -2.81
CA ALA A 321 16.31 2.30 -3.16
C ALA A 321 16.18 2.74 -4.64
N ASP A 322 15.51 1.96 -5.49
CA ASP A 322 15.54 2.10 -6.93
C ASP A 322 14.21 2.52 -7.59
N THR A 323 13.11 2.59 -6.84
CA THR A 323 11.77 2.70 -7.46
C THR A 323 11.07 4.06 -7.34
N MET A 324 11.09 4.72 -6.17
CA MET A 324 10.33 5.96 -5.98
C MET A 324 11.17 7.23 -5.86
N GLY A 325 12.46 7.07 -5.92
CA GLY A 325 13.41 8.16 -6.13
C GLY A 325 13.90 8.87 -4.88
N SER A 326 15.17 9.26 -4.96
CA SER A 326 15.83 10.22 -4.08
C SER A 326 16.12 9.81 -2.64
N TRP A 327 15.91 8.54 -2.23
CA TRP A 327 16.44 8.12 -0.94
C TRP A 327 17.99 8.16 -0.94
N PRO A 328 18.68 8.76 0.06
CA PRO A 328 18.12 9.40 1.25
C PRO A 328 17.75 10.89 1.06
N ASP A 329 17.89 11.44 -0.13
CA ASP A 329 17.78 12.89 -0.40
C ASP A 329 16.35 13.38 -0.69
N THR A 330 15.35 12.60 -0.33
CA THR A 330 13.92 12.89 -0.58
C THR A 330 13.51 14.29 -0.11
N VAL A 331 13.85 14.65 1.13
CA VAL A 331 13.50 15.96 1.72
C VAL A 331 14.23 17.10 1.02
N PRO A 332 15.57 17.07 0.81
CA PRO A 332 16.27 18.09 0.05
C PRO A 332 15.73 18.27 -1.37
N VAL A 333 15.43 17.19 -2.08
CA VAL A 333 14.92 17.24 -3.45
C VAL A 333 13.57 17.97 -3.53
N ILE A 334 12.62 17.65 -2.67
CA ILE A 334 11.33 18.38 -2.63
C ILE A 334 11.53 19.83 -2.23
N LYS A 335 12.40 20.12 -1.25
CA LYS A 335 12.67 21.49 -0.82
C LYS A 335 13.30 22.35 -1.91
N ALA A 336 14.14 21.78 -2.75
CA ALA A 336 14.81 22.49 -3.84
C ALA A 336 13.90 22.78 -5.05
N ARG A 337 12.71 22.19 -5.13
CA ARG A 337 11.80 22.41 -6.28
C ARG A 337 11.32 23.86 -6.33
N GLU A 338 11.47 24.50 -7.47
CA GLU A 338 11.03 25.88 -7.70
C GLU A 338 9.57 25.98 -8.16
N ASP A 339 9.00 24.86 -8.67
CA ASP A 339 7.63 24.75 -9.14
C ASP A 339 6.60 24.49 -8.02
N LEU A 340 7.03 24.43 -6.77
CA LEU A 340 6.18 24.23 -5.60
C LEU A 340 6.28 25.41 -4.63
N SER A 341 5.14 25.88 -4.12
CA SER A 341 5.09 26.86 -3.02
C SER A 341 5.65 26.26 -1.72
N ALA A 342 6.07 27.10 -0.78
CA ALA A 342 6.50 26.65 0.54
C ALA A 342 5.43 25.79 1.25
N GLN A 343 4.17 26.20 1.15
CA GLN A 343 3.03 25.48 1.73
C GLN A 343 2.84 24.09 1.07
N ALA A 344 2.97 24.00 -0.26
CA ALA A 344 2.87 22.72 -0.97
C ALA A 344 3.99 21.78 -0.56
N LYS A 345 5.24 22.26 -0.44
CA LYS A 345 6.37 21.46 0.04
C LYS A 345 6.14 20.90 1.45
N GLU A 346 5.64 21.73 2.35
CA GLU A 346 5.30 21.32 3.71
C GLU A 346 4.15 20.31 3.72
N GLY A 347 3.14 20.51 2.87
CA GLY A 347 2.03 19.57 2.67
C GLY A 347 2.55 18.20 2.26
N ILE A 348 3.31 18.14 1.17
CA ILE A 348 3.85 16.92 0.56
C ILE A 348 4.80 16.19 1.53
N LEU A 349 5.67 16.93 2.21
CA LEU A 349 6.68 16.35 3.10
C LEU A 349 6.12 15.85 4.44
N GLY A 350 4.88 16.23 4.82
CA GLY A 350 4.39 15.75 6.12
C GLY A 350 2.95 16.09 6.47
N GLN A 351 2.47 17.33 6.28
CA GLN A 351 1.14 17.72 6.75
C GLN A 351 0.01 16.89 6.11
N ASN A 352 0.15 16.55 4.83
CA ASN A 352 -0.84 15.73 4.13
C ASN A 352 -0.88 14.31 4.72
N ALA A 353 0.28 13.72 5.01
CA ALA A 353 0.37 12.43 5.68
C ALA A 353 -0.26 12.48 7.08
N LEU A 354 0.06 13.49 7.89
CA LEU A 354 -0.55 13.64 9.20
C LEU A 354 -2.08 13.78 9.11
N ARG A 355 -2.59 14.46 8.09
CA ARG A 355 -4.04 14.58 7.83
C ARG A 355 -4.64 13.24 7.38
N LEU A 356 -3.96 12.50 6.50
CA LEU A 356 -4.34 11.14 6.10
C LEU A 356 -4.55 10.24 7.31
N PHE A 357 -3.65 10.29 8.28
CA PHE A 357 -3.72 9.48 9.50
C PHE A 357 -4.56 10.10 10.63
N GLY A 358 -5.16 11.29 10.42
CA GLY A 358 -5.94 11.96 11.47
C GLY A 358 -5.10 12.50 12.64
N LEU A 359 -3.82 12.77 12.38
CA LEU A 359 -2.85 13.24 13.37
C LEU A 359 -2.51 14.74 13.21
N ALA A 360 -3.11 15.42 12.22
CA ALA A 360 -3.04 16.86 12.09
C ALA A 360 -3.85 17.49 13.23
N GLY A 361 -3.13 18.12 14.19
CA GLY A 361 -3.72 18.89 15.28
C GLY A 361 -3.85 20.35 14.90
#